data_f74b6abb409b843ff2d3a889db49ef09
#
_entry.id   f74b6abb409b843ff2d3a889db49ef09
#
_cell.length_a   1.000
_cell.length_b   1.000
_cell.length_c   1.000
_cell.angle_alpha   90.00
_cell.angle_beta   90.00
_cell.angle_gamma   90.00
#
_symmetry.space_group_name_H-M   'P 1'
#
loop_
_entity.id
_entity.type
_entity.pdbx_description
1 polymer ?
#
loop_
_entity_poly.entity_id
_entity_poly.type
_entity_poly.pdbx_seq_one_letter_code
_entity_poly.pdbx_strand_id
1 'polypeptide(L)'
;PQSPIDPASKDFRDPKVFPWKDGSYRMVCGVGKEGYAAVVLYRSQDLLHWDYVGPLFETREMGPVLECPDLFPLEDKWVLCFSRMDEPRCVQFVLGGFDGERFVPENLQRPALGPNFYAPQSFVDHQGRRILLGWMAPWERPMDQDEVRRGCLTVPLEPFFDDAGQLCLFPVEEAQPYLTQEDAHIRRGAWLF
;
A
#
# COMPACT_ATOMS: atom_id res chain seq x y z
N PRO A 1 0.37 -10.59 -20.00
CA PRO A 1 1.11 -11.31 -18.96
C PRO A 1 0.18 -12.29 -18.25
N GLN A 2 0.72 -13.43 -17.85
CA GLN A 2 0.00 -14.46 -17.12
C GLN A 2 0.45 -14.45 -15.65
N SER A 3 -0.44 -14.80 -14.75
CA SER A 3 -0.11 -14.95 -13.32
C SER A 3 0.97 -16.02 -13.13
N PRO A 4 2.02 -15.76 -12.33
CA PRO A 4 3.09 -16.71 -12.09
C PRO A 4 2.68 -17.88 -11.20
N ILE A 5 1.58 -17.74 -10.46
CA ILE A 5 1.09 -18.78 -9.54
C ILE A 5 -0.06 -19.60 -10.13
N ASP A 6 -0.80 -19.04 -11.06
CA ASP A 6 -1.88 -19.72 -11.78
C ASP A 6 -2.14 -18.98 -13.11
N PRO A 7 -1.71 -19.54 -14.25
CA PRO A 7 -1.92 -18.92 -15.55
C PRO A 7 -3.40 -18.68 -15.93
N ALA A 8 -4.33 -19.42 -15.32
CA ALA A 8 -5.76 -19.26 -15.52
C ALA A 8 -6.38 -18.17 -14.64
N SER A 9 -5.66 -17.72 -13.60
CA SER A 9 -6.15 -16.65 -12.72
C SER A 9 -6.23 -15.32 -13.45
N LYS A 10 -7.34 -14.60 -13.23
CA LYS A 10 -7.54 -13.22 -13.65
C LYS A 10 -7.02 -12.20 -12.63
N ASP A 11 -6.65 -12.67 -11.44
CA ASP A 11 -6.17 -11.85 -10.34
C ASP A 11 -4.65 -11.74 -10.36
N PHE A 12 -4.15 -10.95 -11.32
CA PHE A 12 -2.75 -10.55 -11.45
C PHE A 12 -2.73 -9.11 -11.94
N ARG A 13 -2.41 -8.16 -11.04
CA ARG A 13 -2.57 -6.72 -11.28
C ARG A 13 -1.72 -5.83 -10.40
N ASP A 14 -1.84 -4.52 -10.63
CA ASP A 14 -1.33 -3.42 -9.81
C ASP A 14 0.19 -3.44 -9.63
N PRO A 15 0.98 -3.39 -10.72
CA PRO A 15 2.42 -3.38 -10.61
C PRO A 15 2.94 -2.07 -10.01
N LYS A 16 3.81 -2.18 -9.00
CA LYS A 16 4.60 -1.08 -8.44
C LYS A 16 6.07 -1.32 -8.71
N VAL A 17 6.67 -0.43 -9.50
CA VAL A 17 8.09 -0.48 -9.86
C VAL A 17 8.89 0.53 -9.04
N PHE A 18 10.07 0.12 -8.59
CA PHE A 18 11.03 1.01 -7.91
C PHE A 18 12.48 0.63 -8.27
N PRO A 19 13.40 1.62 -8.26
CA PRO A 19 14.81 1.37 -8.51
C PRO A 19 15.44 0.63 -7.32
N TRP A 20 16.45 -0.19 -7.62
CA TRP A 20 17.25 -0.88 -6.64
C TRP A 20 18.69 -0.36 -6.62
N LYS A 21 19.39 -0.55 -5.48
CA LYS A 21 20.74 -0.01 -5.23
C LYS A 21 21.84 -0.44 -6.20
N ASP A 22 21.62 -1.54 -6.94
CA ASP A 22 22.55 -2.06 -7.95
C ASP A 22 22.29 -1.52 -9.37
N GLY A 23 21.39 -0.55 -9.50
CA GLY A 23 20.97 0.03 -10.79
C GLY A 23 19.90 -0.77 -11.51
N SER A 24 19.49 -1.91 -10.97
CA SER A 24 18.35 -2.69 -11.47
C SER A 24 17.02 -2.17 -10.91
N TYR A 25 15.94 -2.82 -11.28
CA TYR A 25 14.58 -2.48 -10.83
C TYR A 25 13.91 -3.66 -10.15
N ARG A 26 13.01 -3.34 -9.25
CA ARG A 26 12.09 -4.29 -8.62
C ARG A 26 10.67 -3.90 -8.94
N MET A 27 9.82 -4.90 -9.06
CA MET A 27 8.38 -4.71 -9.25
C MET A 27 7.62 -5.67 -8.35
N VAL A 28 6.70 -5.14 -7.57
CA VAL A 28 5.74 -5.94 -6.82
C VAL A 28 4.39 -5.92 -7.53
N CYS A 29 3.70 -7.08 -7.53
CA CYS A 29 2.36 -7.22 -8.10
C CYS A 29 1.47 -8.02 -7.15
N GLY A 30 0.18 -7.68 -7.14
CA GLY A 30 -0.83 -8.47 -6.48
C GLY A 30 -1.25 -9.67 -7.33
N VAL A 31 -1.31 -10.84 -6.71
CA VAL A 31 -1.80 -12.07 -7.34
C VAL A 31 -2.78 -12.79 -6.43
N GLY A 32 -3.70 -13.53 -7.05
CA GLY A 32 -4.65 -14.34 -6.32
C GLY A 32 -5.14 -15.55 -7.11
N LYS A 33 -5.62 -16.51 -6.39
CA LYS A 33 -6.43 -17.63 -6.87
C LYS A 33 -7.31 -18.10 -5.73
N GLU A 34 -8.22 -19.03 -5.98
CA GLU A 34 -9.13 -19.54 -4.96
C GLU A 34 -8.36 -20.00 -3.69
N GLY A 35 -8.71 -19.38 -2.55
CA GLY A 35 -8.12 -19.68 -1.24
C GLY A 35 -6.64 -19.31 -1.07
N TYR A 36 -6.09 -18.43 -1.93
CA TYR A 36 -4.71 -17.99 -1.84
C TYR A 36 -4.53 -16.63 -2.46
N ALA A 37 -3.82 -15.74 -1.77
CA ALA A 37 -3.43 -14.43 -2.27
C ALA A 37 -1.96 -14.16 -1.91
N ALA A 38 -1.27 -13.40 -2.76
CA ALA A 38 0.12 -13.03 -2.51
C ALA A 38 0.49 -11.69 -3.14
N VAL A 39 1.57 -11.11 -2.63
CA VAL A 39 2.36 -10.09 -3.32
C VAL A 39 3.61 -10.80 -3.85
N VAL A 40 3.83 -10.70 -5.15
CA VAL A 40 4.97 -11.32 -5.85
C VAL A 40 5.98 -10.30 -6.29
N LEU A 41 7.25 -10.74 -6.40
CA LEU A 41 8.37 -9.92 -6.80
C LEU A 41 8.89 -10.31 -8.19
N TYR A 42 9.19 -9.29 -8.97
CA TYR A 42 9.97 -9.37 -10.20
C TYR A 42 11.20 -8.46 -10.12
N ARG A 43 12.21 -8.78 -10.92
CA ARG A 43 13.37 -7.92 -11.15
C ARG A 43 13.59 -7.68 -12.63
N SER A 44 14.21 -6.53 -12.96
CA SER A 44 14.57 -6.16 -14.33
C SER A 44 15.85 -5.33 -14.36
N GLN A 45 16.62 -5.42 -15.44
CA GLN A 45 17.75 -4.55 -15.71
C GLN A 45 17.39 -3.36 -16.62
N ASP A 46 16.29 -3.46 -17.37
CA ASP A 46 15.98 -2.56 -18.48
C ASP A 46 14.52 -2.06 -18.51
N LEU A 47 13.68 -2.45 -17.52
CA LEU A 47 12.25 -2.19 -17.45
C LEU A 47 11.40 -2.87 -18.55
N LEU A 48 12.01 -3.60 -19.46
CA LEU A 48 11.33 -4.27 -20.57
C LEU A 48 11.23 -5.78 -20.33
N HIS A 49 12.30 -6.37 -19.78
CA HIS A 49 12.38 -7.79 -19.48
C HIS A 49 12.34 -8.00 -17.96
N TRP A 50 11.43 -8.84 -17.50
CA TRP A 50 11.16 -9.07 -16.09
C TRP A 50 11.31 -10.55 -15.73
N ASP A 51 12.22 -10.84 -14.81
CA ASP A 51 12.39 -12.15 -14.20
C ASP A 51 11.52 -12.27 -12.95
N TYR A 52 10.73 -13.33 -12.89
CA TYR A 52 9.99 -13.68 -11.68
C TYR A 52 10.96 -14.16 -10.59
N VAL A 53 10.92 -13.54 -9.42
CA VAL A 53 11.78 -13.90 -8.29
C VAL A 53 11.06 -14.85 -7.34
N GLY A 54 9.82 -14.52 -6.98
CA GLY A 54 9.03 -15.33 -6.05
C GLY A 54 7.97 -14.53 -5.30
N PRO A 55 7.24 -15.17 -4.40
CA PRO A 55 6.34 -14.47 -3.50
C PRO A 55 7.14 -13.74 -2.41
N LEU A 56 6.72 -12.50 -2.11
CA LEU A 56 7.22 -11.72 -0.98
C LEU A 56 6.35 -11.92 0.27
N PHE A 57 5.05 -12.02 0.07
CA PHE A 57 4.08 -12.22 1.13
C PHE A 57 2.93 -13.08 0.61
N GLU A 58 2.52 -14.07 1.39
CA GLU A 58 1.49 -15.04 1.02
C GLU A 58 0.48 -15.20 2.15
N THR A 59 -0.78 -15.41 1.79
CA THR A 59 -1.86 -15.61 2.77
C THR A 59 -2.98 -16.48 2.22
N ARG A 60 -3.70 -17.14 3.12
CA ARG A 60 -4.97 -17.84 2.85
C ARG A 60 -6.15 -17.21 3.59
N GLU A 61 -5.90 -16.11 4.31
CA GLU A 61 -6.84 -15.52 5.26
C GLU A 61 -7.21 -14.05 4.92
N MET A 62 -6.58 -13.45 3.91
CA MET A 62 -6.72 -12.02 3.61
C MET A 62 -7.41 -11.75 2.27
N GLY A 63 -8.41 -12.55 1.94
CA GLY A 63 -9.20 -12.40 0.73
C GLY A 63 -8.63 -13.08 -0.51
N PRO A 64 -9.26 -12.89 -1.67
CA PRO A 64 -8.91 -13.62 -2.89
C PRO A 64 -7.68 -13.05 -3.59
N VAL A 65 -7.31 -11.79 -3.33
CA VAL A 65 -6.17 -11.09 -3.91
C VAL A 65 -5.73 -9.97 -2.99
N LEU A 66 -4.43 -9.63 -3.01
CA LEU A 66 -3.85 -8.47 -2.34
C LEU A 66 -3.64 -7.38 -3.39
N GLU A 67 -4.51 -6.35 -3.39
CA GLU A 67 -4.53 -5.31 -4.41
C GLU A 67 -3.60 -4.14 -4.10
N CYS A 68 -3.18 -3.43 -5.13
CA CYS A 68 -2.40 -2.20 -5.06
C CYS A 68 -1.17 -2.31 -4.13
N PRO A 69 -0.33 -3.36 -4.25
CA PRO A 69 0.83 -3.49 -3.37
C PRO A 69 1.81 -2.35 -3.59
N ASP A 70 2.42 -1.90 -2.49
CA ASP A 70 3.55 -0.98 -2.50
C ASP A 70 4.62 -1.48 -1.51
N LEU A 71 5.89 -1.34 -1.86
CA LEU A 71 7.01 -1.75 -1.03
C LEU A 71 8.05 -0.64 -0.99
N PHE A 72 8.31 -0.11 0.19
CA PHE A 72 9.21 1.03 0.35
C PHE A 72 9.99 1.00 1.67
N PRO A 73 11.19 1.59 1.71
CA PRO A 73 11.92 1.78 2.96
C PRO A 73 11.32 2.94 3.77
N LEU A 74 11.29 2.77 5.07
CA LEU A 74 10.93 3.78 6.04
C LEU A 74 11.83 3.59 7.27
N GLU A 75 12.70 4.58 7.54
CA GLU A 75 13.73 4.51 8.58
C GLU A 75 14.60 3.24 8.45
N ASP A 76 14.63 2.39 9.46
CA ASP A 76 15.39 1.13 9.49
C ASP A 76 14.59 -0.11 9.00
N LYS A 77 13.32 0.08 8.60
CA LYS A 77 12.41 -0.98 8.15
C LYS A 77 12.02 -0.84 6.69
N TRP A 78 11.50 -1.92 6.15
CA TRP A 78 10.72 -1.93 4.92
C TRP A 78 9.24 -2.08 5.24
N VAL A 79 8.44 -1.36 4.51
CA VAL A 79 6.97 -1.38 4.63
C VAL A 79 6.40 -1.97 3.34
N LEU A 80 5.75 -3.11 3.46
CA LEU A 80 4.89 -3.67 2.43
C LEU A 80 3.45 -3.30 2.77
N CYS A 81 2.76 -2.58 1.90
CA CYS A 81 1.34 -2.35 2.07
C CYS A 81 0.54 -2.92 0.91
N PHE A 82 -0.71 -3.27 1.18
CA PHE A 82 -1.67 -3.75 0.19
C PHE A 82 -3.09 -3.58 0.70
N SER A 83 -4.03 -3.59 -0.24
CA SER A 83 -5.46 -3.49 0.04
C SER A 83 -6.11 -4.88 -0.01
N ARG A 84 -6.94 -5.18 0.98
CA ARG A 84 -7.68 -6.44 1.10
C ARG A 84 -9.08 -6.28 0.54
N MET A 85 -9.52 -7.23 -0.27
CA MET A 85 -10.89 -7.26 -0.83
C MET A 85 -11.92 -7.97 0.05
N ASP A 86 -11.49 -8.72 1.07
CA ASP A 86 -12.41 -9.36 2.02
C ASP A 86 -13.05 -8.31 2.95
N GLU A 87 -14.21 -8.65 3.50
CA GLU A 87 -14.93 -7.74 4.39
C GLU A 87 -14.46 -7.87 5.86
N PRO A 88 -14.26 -6.74 6.56
CA PRO A 88 -14.31 -5.38 6.05
C PRO A 88 -13.07 -5.05 5.19
N ARG A 89 -13.28 -4.41 4.05
CA ARG A 89 -12.18 -3.95 3.19
C ARG A 89 -11.25 -3.02 3.96
N CYS A 90 -9.96 -3.23 3.81
CA CYS A 90 -8.98 -2.42 4.52
C CYS A 90 -7.61 -2.45 3.85
N VAL A 91 -6.78 -1.51 4.24
CA VAL A 91 -5.34 -1.53 3.92
C VAL A 91 -4.59 -2.21 5.05
N GLN A 92 -3.68 -3.10 4.69
CA GLN A 92 -2.78 -3.78 5.60
C GLN A 92 -1.35 -3.30 5.37
N PHE A 93 -0.63 -3.06 6.43
CA PHE A 93 0.80 -2.76 6.41
C PHE A 93 1.56 -3.89 7.10
N VAL A 94 2.62 -4.34 6.48
CA VAL A 94 3.53 -5.36 7.01
C VAL A 94 4.91 -4.74 7.12
N LEU A 95 5.42 -4.64 8.34
CA LEU A 95 6.78 -4.18 8.58
C LEU A 95 7.74 -5.36 8.54
N GLY A 96 8.96 -5.13 8.05
CA GLY A 96 9.95 -6.20 7.99
C GLY A 96 11.27 -5.76 7.36
N GLY A 97 12.11 -6.74 7.10
CA GLY A 97 13.36 -6.57 6.36
C GLY A 97 13.22 -6.97 4.90
N PHE A 98 13.89 -6.26 3.99
CA PHE A 98 13.96 -6.60 2.57
C PHE A 98 15.38 -6.46 2.04
N ASP A 99 15.92 -7.53 1.44
CA ASP A 99 17.28 -7.59 0.92
C ASP A 99 17.37 -7.36 -0.61
N GLY A 100 16.24 -7.21 -1.27
CA GLY A 100 16.11 -7.05 -2.73
C GLY A 100 15.56 -8.28 -3.45
N GLU A 101 15.47 -9.42 -2.75
CA GLU A 101 14.91 -10.67 -3.27
C GLU A 101 13.89 -11.28 -2.30
N ARG A 102 14.13 -11.13 -1.01
CA ARG A 102 13.29 -11.71 0.05
C ARG A 102 12.81 -10.64 1.03
N PHE A 103 11.53 -10.69 1.35
CA PHE A 103 10.93 -9.92 2.43
C PHE A 103 10.73 -10.84 3.65
N VAL A 104 11.19 -10.38 4.81
CA VAL A 104 11.02 -11.09 6.08
C VAL A 104 10.03 -10.29 6.92
N PRO A 105 8.75 -10.70 7.00
CA PRO A 105 7.76 -9.99 7.78
C PRO A 105 8.05 -10.11 9.28
N GLU A 106 7.90 -8.99 10.01
CA GLU A 106 8.10 -8.92 11.46
C GLU A 106 6.80 -8.56 12.18
N ASN A 107 6.05 -7.60 11.65
CA ASN A 107 4.86 -7.07 12.31
C ASN A 107 3.78 -6.67 11.29
N LEU A 108 2.55 -7.09 11.55
CA LEU A 108 1.36 -6.64 10.81
C LEU A 108 0.73 -5.47 11.54
N GLN A 109 0.51 -4.37 10.83
CA GLN A 109 -0.12 -3.19 11.39
C GLN A 109 -1.28 -2.72 10.52
N ARG A 110 -2.30 -2.17 11.15
CA ARG A 110 -3.47 -1.58 10.51
C ARG A 110 -3.72 -0.21 11.12
N PRO A 111 -3.07 0.85 10.62
CA PRO A 111 -3.36 2.20 11.07
C PRO A 111 -4.86 2.52 10.97
N ALA A 112 -5.38 3.25 11.94
CA ALA A 112 -6.78 3.66 12.00
C ALA A 112 -7.06 4.80 11.00
N LEU A 113 -7.25 4.45 9.72
CA LEU A 113 -7.45 5.39 8.62
C LEU A 113 -8.92 5.50 8.18
N GLY A 114 -9.82 4.97 8.99
CA GLY A 114 -11.24 4.90 8.69
C GLY A 114 -11.61 3.79 7.69
N PRO A 115 -12.92 3.54 7.49
CA PRO A 115 -13.41 2.42 6.68
C PRO A 115 -13.24 2.63 5.18
N ASN A 116 -13.03 3.86 4.74
CA ASN A 116 -13.01 4.21 3.32
C ASN A 116 -11.60 4.30 2.73
N PHE A 117 -10.54 4.26 3.55
CA PHE A 117 -9.16 4.34 3.07
C PHE A 117 -8.78 3.05 2.33
N TYR A 118 -8.40 3.19 1.05
CA TYR A 118 -8.10 2.05 0.17
C TYR A 118 -7.07 2.39 -0.89
N ALA A 119 -6.44 1.37 -1.48
CA ALA A 119 -5.54 1.45 -2.62
C ALA A 119 -4.44 2.53 -2.51
N PRO A 120 -3.73 2.66 -1.36
CA PRO A 120 -2.69 3.67 -1.23
C PRO A 120 -1.51 3.36 -2.14
N GLN A 121 -0.89 4.43 -2.62
CA GLN A 121 0.40 4.38 -3.32
C GLN A 121 1.33 5.46 -2.80
N SER A 122 2.60 5.14 -2.69
CA SER A 122 3.60 6.08 -2.20
C SER A 122 4.62 6.49 -3.25
N PHE A 123 5.25 7.63 -3.05
CA PHE A 123 6.37 8.12 -3.85
C PHE A 123 7.34 8.90 -2.95
N VAL A 124 8.54 9.17 -3.45
CA VAL A 124 9.48 10.06 -2.80
C VAL A 124 9.39 11.42 -3.47
N ASP A 125 9.20 12.48 -2.69
CA ASP A 125 9.14 13.85 -3.20
C ASP A 125 10.55 14.43 -3.43
N HIS A 126 10.61 15.68 -3.91
CA HIS A 126 11.88 16.38 -4.19
C HIS A 126 12.70 16.69 -2.93
N GLN A 127 12.11 16.60 -1.73
CA GLN A 127 12.78 16.76 -0.44
C GLN A 127 13.25 15.43 0.15
N GLY A 128 12.98 14.31 -0.53
CA GLY A 128 13.32 12.98 -0.05
C GLY A 128 12.31 12.38 0.93
N ARG A 129 11.18 13.04 1.17
CA ARG A 129 10.11 12.52 2.04
C ARG A 129 9.33 11.43 1.32
N ARG A 130 8.93 10.38 2.05
CA ARG A 130 7.96 9.39 1.56
C ARG A 130 6.56 9.98 1.70
N ILE A 131 5.85 10.12 0.61
CA ILE A 131 4.47 10.64 0.58
C ILE A 131 3.55 9.52 0.12
N LEU A 132 2.39 9.40 0.75
CA LEU A 132 1.39 8.39 0.45
C LEU A 132 0.04 9.06 0.18
N LEU A 133 -0.63 8.60 -0.87
CA LEU A 133 -2.00 8.98 -1.22
C LEU A 133 -2.87 7.74 -1.23
N GLY A 134 -4.04 7.81 -0.62
CA GLY A 134 -5.05 6.76 -0.66
C GLY A 134 -6.33 7.22 -1.32
N TRP A 135 -7.13 6.27 -1.76
CA TRP A 135 -8.48 6.52 -2.23
C TRP A 135 -9.47 6.40 -1.07
N MET A 136 -10.27 7.45 -0.86
CA MET A 136 -11.39 7.44 0.08
C MET A 136 -12.60 6.84 -0.64
N ALA A 137 -12.69 5.51 -0.61
CA ALA A 137 -13.66 4.73 -1.34
C ALA A 137 -15.01 4.67 -0.59
N PRO A 138 -16.10 5.15 -1.18
CA PRO A 138 -17.41 5.13 -0.51
C PRO A 138 -18.09 3.75 -0.65
N TRP A 139 -17.54 2.74 0.00
CA TRP A 139 -18.00 1.35 -0.12
C TRP A 139 -19.47 1.15 0.25
N GLU A 140 -19.90 1.81 1.33
CA GLU A 140 -21.25 1.67 1.89
C GLU A 140 -22.31 2.49 1.14
N ARG A 141 -21.89 3.39 0.27
CA ARG A 141 -22.79 4.25 -0.47
C ARG A 141 -23.15 3.63 -1.82
N PRO A 142 -24.45 3.39 -2.13
CA PRO A 142 -24.88 2.96 -3.46
C PRO A 142 -24.40 3.95 -4.54
N MET A 143 -24.03 3.43 -5.71
CA MET A 143 -23.78 4.31 -6.87
C MET A 143 -25.10 4.99 -7.26
N ASP A 144 -25.12 6.31 -7.20
CA ASP A 144 -26.13 7.10 -7.89
C ASP A 144 -25.85 7.04 -9.41
N GLN A 145 -26.89 6.85 -10.22
CA GLN A 145 -26.72 6.73 -11.68
C GLN A 145 -26.20 8.03 -12.31
N ASP A 146 -26.39 9.16 -11.63
CA ASP A 146 -25.93 10.49 -12.07
C ASP A 146 -24.56 10.87 -11.47
N GLU A 147 -23.91 9.99 -10.69
CA GLU A 147 -22.65 10.27 -10.03
C GLU A 147 -21.47 10.14 -11.00
N VAL A 148 -20.92 11.27 -11.42
CA VAL A 148 -19.75 11.36 -12.31
C VAL A 148 -18.44 11.01 -11.57
N ARG A 149 -18.42 11.06 -10.23
CA ARG A 149 -17.24 10.83 -9.40
C ARG A 149 -17.58 9.89 -8.25
N ARG A 150 -16.66 8.98 -7.96
CA ARG A 150 -16.79 8.07 -6.83
C ARG A 150 -15.60 8.20 -5.89
N GLY A 151 -15.86 8.77 -4.71
CA GLY A 151 -14.82 9.04 -3.71
C GLY A 151 -13.89 10.19 -4.08
N CYS A 152 -12.83 10.32 -3.32
CA CYS A 152 -11.77 11.31 -3.50
C CYS A 152 -10.42 10.71 -3.07
N LEU A 153 -9.33 11.39 -3.37
CA LEU A 153 -8.04 11.08 -2.76
C LEU A 153 -7.96 11.69 -1.36
N THR A 154 -7.15 11.09 -0.50
CA THR A 154 -6.74 11.73 0.76
C THR A 154 -5.94 12.99 0.48
N VAL A 155 -5.78 13.84 1.49
CA VAL A 155 -4.63 14.75 1.50
C VAL A 155 -3.34 13.92 1.45
N PRO A 156 -2.22 14.48 0.95
CA PRO A 156 -0.93 13.78 1.02
C PRO A 156 -0.55 13.48 2.47
N LEU A 157 -0.17 12.23 2.72
CA LEU A 157 0.20 11.73 4.05
C LEU A 157 1.67 11.36 4.08
N GLU A 158 2.35 11.70 5.17
CA GLU A 158 3.72 11.29 5.46
C GLU A 158 3.71 10.14 6.47
N PRO A 159 4.25 8.96 6.12
CA PRO A 159 4.40 7.85 7.06
C PRO A 159 5.61 8.08 7.98
N PHE A 160 5.46 7.69 9.25
CA PHE A 160 6.53 7.71 10.25
C PHE A 160 6.24 6.66 11.34
N PHE A 161 7.25 6.34 12.15
CA PHE A 161 7.04 5.52 13.36
C PHE A 161 6.91 6.41 14.58
N ASP A 162 5.97 6.09 15.46
CA ASP A 162 5.92 6.69 16.81
C ASP A 162 6.97 6.05 17.75
N ASP A 163 7.05 6.57 18.99
CA ASP A 163 7.99 6.07 20.00
C ASP A 163 7.77 4.60 20.39
N ALA A 164 6.60 4.05 20.08
CA ALA A 164 6.27 2.63 20.29
C ALA A 164 6.53 1.75 19.05
N GLY A 165 7.06 2.32 17.96
CA GLY A 165 7.30 1.63 16.69
C GLY A 165 6.02 1.33 15.90
N GLN A 166 4.93 2.07 16.17
CA GLN A 166 3.72 1.96 15.39
C GLN A 166 3.80 2.84 14.15
N LEU A 167 3.41 2.30 13.00
CA LEU A 167 3.29 3.07 11.78
C LEU A 167 2.14 4.06 11.88
N CYS A 168 2.47 5.32 11.73
CA CYS A 168 1.54 6.43 11.71
C CYS A 168 1.55 7.11 10.35
N LEU A 169 0.43 7.69 9.96
CA LEU A 169 0.29 8.52 8.77
C LEU A 169 -0.22 9.89 9.20
N PHE A 170 0.44 10.96 8.78
CA PHE A 170 0.05 12.31 9.14
C PHE A 170 0.03 13.20 7.89
N PRO A 171 -0.92 14.16 7.78
CA PRO A 171 -0.93 15.11 6.69
C PRO A 171 0.40 15.85 6.57
N VAL A 172 0.90 15.97 5.36
CA VAL A 172 2.12 16.77 5.09
C VAL A 172 1.95 18.21 5.58
N GLU A 173 3.05 18.86 5.93
CA GLU A 173 3.03 20.23 6.46
C GLU A 173 2.28 21.20 5.54
N GLU A 174 2.43 21.05 4.24
CA GLU A 174 1.78 21.88 3.23
C GLU A 174 0.25 21.76 3.20
N ALA A 175 -0.29 20.64 3.70
CA ALA A 175 -1.74 20.43 3.80
C ALA A 175 -2.35 21.04 5.08
N GLN A 176 -1.54 21.21 6.13
CA GLN A 176 -2.03 21.64 7.45
C GLN A 176 -2.79 22.98 7.45
N PRO A 177 -2.40 24.02 6.67
CA PRO A 177 -3.15 25.27 6.62
C PRO A 177 -4.57 25.14 6.09
N TYR A 178 -4.87 24.06 5.37
CA TYR A 178 -6.20 23.80 4.79
C TYR A 178 -7.09 22.94 5.71
N LEU A 179 -6.52 22.43 6.79
CA LEU A 179 -7.25 21.70 7.82
C LEU A 179 -7.75 22.71 8.84
N THR A 180 -9.06 22.98 8.86
CA THR A 180 -9.63 23.98 9.78
C THR A 180 -9.56 23.49 11.22
N GLN A 181 -9.36 24.43 12.18
CA GLN A 181 -9.29 24.11 13.60
C GLN A 181 -10.58 23.48 14.17
N GLU A 182 -11.70 23.67 13.51
CA GLU A 182 -12.98 23.11 13.91
C GLU A 182 -13.11 21.62 13.56
N ASP A 183 -12.38 21.15 12.54
CA ASP A 183 -12.47 19.78 12.03
C ASP A 183 -11.36 18.84 12.54
N ALA A 184 -10.35 19.38 13.21
CA ALA A 184 -9.17 18.60 13.52
C ALA A 184 -8.57 18.94 14.90
N HIS A 185 -8.94 18.21 15.91
CA HIS A 185 -8.02 17.96 17.02
C HIS A 185 -6.95 16.95 16.58
N ILE A 186 -6.15 17.33 15.58
CA ILE A 186 -5.03 16.51 15.12
C ILE A 186 -3.85 16.80 16.03
N ARG A 187 -3.58 15.90 16.97
CA ARG A 187 -2.30 15.85 17.66
C ARG A 187 -1.45 14.76 17.02
N ARG A 188 -0.18 15.04 16.73
CA ARG A 188 0.80 14.01 16.43
C ARG A 188 0.66 12.90 17.49
N GLY A 189 0.21 11.70 17.07
CA GLY A 189 0.07 10.53 17.94
C GLY A 189 -1.34 10.12 18.37
N ALA A 190 -2.43 10.81 17.96
CA ALA A 190 -3.78 10.33 18.24
C ALA A 190 -4.78 10.85 17.20
N TRP A 191 -5.44 9.94 16.49
CA TRP A 191 -6.68 10.20 15.78
C TRP A 191 -7.83 9.89 16.74
N LEU A 192 -8.56 10.90 17.17
CA LEU A 192 -9.86 10.74 17.82
C LEU A 192 -10.92 11.15 16.81
N PHE A 193 -11.68 10.16 16.34
CA PHE A 193 -12.96 10.36 15.66
C PHE A 193 -14.09 10.33 16.67
#